data_9e21030c641e8dd11b7c00b52727291a
#
_entry.id   9e21030c641e8dd11b7c00b52727291a
#
_cell.length_a   1.000
_cell.length_b   1.000
_cell.length_c   1.000
_cell.angle_alpha   90.00
_cell.angle_beta   90.00
_cell.angle_gamma   90.00
#
_symmetry.space_group_name_H-M   'P 1'
#
loop_
_entity.id
_entity.type
_entity.pdbx_description
1 polymer ?
#
loop_
_entity_poly.entity_id
_entity_poly.type
_entity_poly.pdbx_seq_one_letter_code
_entity_poly.pdbx_strand_id
1 'polypeptide(L)'
;NIVGFMPIFLKEHSYGEYVFDHSWADAFHQHGVNYYPKMISAIPFTPLTGQRLIAEDIEVKKAMIKAIENILLEYKISSCHILFPNKKDHEFFNEMGWLSRKGVQFKWHNDSYQTFNEFLQTLSHNKRKKIKQERNKIKRNEIIIKRKHADDISIDDIDFFYECYCETYRLHHSTPYLTKSFFYELLKTMPDKLLIIIAEKNDTKIASAFNIIGGDSLYGRYWGALEFFSGLHFELCYYQGQEFCIENKIKYFEGGAQGEHKLARGFKPFDTYSNHFIAQLDFRDAISNFLNDELSRINEYSNEL
;
A
#
# COMPACT_ATOMS: atom_id res chain seq x y z
N ASN A 1 -9.98 -10.31 -30.62
CA ASN A 1 -10.42 -9.51 -29.45
C ASN A 1 -9.66 -10.01 -28.22
N ILE A 2 -9.27 -9.09 -27.33
CA ILE A 2 -8.72 -9.42 -26.01
C ILE A 2 -9.92 -9.73 -25.12
N VAL A 3 -9.98 -10.95 -24.57
CA VAL A 3 -11.08 -11.43 -23.70
C VAL A 3 -10.70 -11.51 -22.23
N GLY A 4 -9.38 -11.40 -21.92
CA GLY A 4 -8.88 -11.38 -20.55
C GLY A 4 -7.50 -10.71 -20.45
N PHE A 5 -7.18 -10.19 -19.27
CA PHE A 5 -5.92 -9.52 -18.99
C PHE A 5 -5.52 -9.72 -17.53
N MET A 6 -4.25 -10.01 -17.30
CA MET A 6 -3.64 -10.08 -15.97
C MET A 6 -2.16 -9.68 -16.08
N PRO A 7 -1.73 -8.60 -15.39
CA PRO A 7 -0.33 -8.22 -15.38
C PRO A 7 0.47 -9.22 -14.51
N ILE A 8 1.54 -9.77 -15.08
CA ILE A 8 2.45 -10.68 -14.39
C ILE A 8 3.88 -10.20 -14.63
N PHE A 9 4.66 -10.17 -13.56
CA PHE A 9 6.07 -9.80 -13.59
C PHE A 9 6.91 -11.00 -13.13
N LEU A 10 8.04 -11.22 -13.79
CA LEU A 10 9.07 -12.16 -13.33
C LEU A 10 10.05 -11.41 -12.44
N LYS A 11 10.34 -11.94 -11.25
CA LYS A 11 11.19 -11.28 -10.25
C LYS A 11 12.25 -12.22 -9.69
N GLU A 12 13.45 -11.67 -9.56
CA GLU A 12 14.63 -12.32 -8.96
C GLU A 12 14.77 -12.06 -7.46
N HIS A 13 13.83 -11.32 -6.85
CA HIS A 13 13.84 -10.94 -5.44
C HIS A 13 12.44 -10.54 -4.96
N SER A 14 12.24 -10.43 -3.63
CA SER A 14 10.95 -10.06 -3.02
C SER A 14 10.86 -8.60 -2.54
N TYR A 15 11.80 -7.73 -2.93
CA TYR A 15 11.75 -6.33 -2.52
C TYR A 15 10.54 -5.58 -3.09
N GLY A 16 9.91 -4.75 -2.23
CA GLY A 16 8.80 -3.88 -2.62
C GLY A 16 7.44 -4.56 -2.77
N GLU A 17 7.29 -5.80 -2.30
CA GLU A 17 6.05 -6.58 -2.42
C GLU A 17 5.09 -6.39 -1.24
N TYR A 18 5.62 -6.06 -0.05
CA TYR A 18 4.85 -5.91 1.19
C TYR A 18 4.09 -7.18 1.64
N VAL A 19 4.39 -8.32 1.02
CA VAL A 19 4.00 -9.66 1.46
C VAL A 19 5.31 -10.44 1.64
N PHE A 20 5.66 -10.71 2.90
CA PHE A 20 7.00 -11.20 3.24
C PHE A 20 7.07 -12.73 3.09
N ASP A 21 7.81 -13.20 2.12
CA ASP A 21 8.04 -14.61 1.81
C ASP A 21 9.51 -15.03 1.96
N HIS A 22 10.30 -14.26 2.71
CA HIS A 22 11.73 -14.54 2.91
C HIS A 22 11.97 -15.90 3.53
N SER A 23 11.15 -16.32 4.51
CA SER A 23 11.24 -17.64 5.13
C SER A 23 10.99 -18.81 4.15
N TRP A 24 10.16 -18.57 3.12
CA TRP A 24 9.94 -19.54 2.05
C TRP A 24 11.17 -19.63 1.14
N ALA A 25 11.72 -18.49 0.74
CA ALA A 25 12.96 -18.44 -0.04
C ALA A 25 14.13 -19.12 0.69
N ASP A 26 14.25 -18.88 2.00
CA ASP A 26 15.27 -19.53 2.84
C ASP A 26 15.08 -21.06 2.90
N ALA A 27 13.84 -21.54 3.03
CA ALA A 27 13.53 -22.96 3.03
C ALA A 27 13.91 -23.63 1.70
N PHE A 28 13.58 -23.00 0.56
CA PHE A 28 14.01 -23.48 -0.76
C PHE A 28 15.52 -23.56 -0.85
N HIS A 29 16.22 -22.50 -0.47
CA HIS A 29 17.68 -22.44 -0.51
C HIS A 29 18.34 -23.53 0.38
N GLN A 30 17.83 -23.76 1.60
CA GLN A 30 18.32 -24.78 2.51
C GLN A 30 18.23 -26.21 1.93
N HIS A 31 17.27 -26.44 1.04
CA HIS A 31 17.10 -27.72 0.34
C HIS A 31 17.77 -27.76 -1.05
N GLY A 32 18.61 -26.76 -1.37
CA GLY A 32 19.31 -26.69 -2.66
C GLY A 32 18.42 -26.43 -3.87
N VAL A 33 17.25 -25.82 -3.64
CA VAL A 33 16.27 -25.51 -4.67
C VAL A 33 16.18 -24.00 -4.87
N ASN A 34 16.07 -23.54 -6.13
CA ASN A 34 15.93 -22.13 -6.43
C ASN A 34 14.49 -21.67 -6.18
N TYR A 35 14.34 -20.64 -5.35
CA TYR A 35 13.07 -19.93 -5.16
C TYR A 35 12.85 -18.89 -6.24
N TYR A 36 13.90 -18.23 -6.67
CA TYR A 36 13.88 -17.24 -7.75
C TYR A 36 14.38 -17.84 -9.07
N PRO A 37 13.87 -17.35 -10.24
CA PRO A 37 12.81 -16.34 -10.37
C PRO A 37 11.45 -16.87 -9.94
N LYS A 38 10.57 -15.94 -9.51
CA LYS A 38 9.16 -16.19 -9.23
C LYS A 38 8.26 -15.26 -10.02
N MET A 39 7.01 -15.65 -10.24
CA MET A 39 6.00 -14.79 -10.86
C MET A 39 5.22 -14.00 -9.81
N ILE A 40 4.86 -12.78 -10.12
CA ILE A 40 4.03 -11.93 -9.26
C ILE A 40 3.01 -11.14 -10.07
N SER A 41 1.77 -11.10 -9.58
CA SER A 41 0.75 -10.16 -10.03
C SER A 41 0.45 -9.18 -8.89
N ALA A 42 0.81 -7.93 -9.09
CA ALA A 42 0.63 -6.84 -8.14
C ALA A 42 0.64 -5.49 -8.86
N ILE A 43 0.17 -4.45 -8.21
CA ILE A 43 0.54 -3.08 -8.60
C ILE A 43 1.99 -2.89 -8.11
N PRO A 44 2.96 -2.58 -8.98
CA PRO A 44 4.36 -2.47 -8.59
C PRO A 44 4.56 -1.51 -7.40
N PHE A 45 5.31 -1.97 -6.39
CA PHE A 45 5.65 -1.21 -5.17
C PHE A 45 4.46 -0.62 -4.42
N THR A 46 3.25 -1.24 -4.56
CA THR A 46 1.99 -0.64 -4.12
C THR A 46 1.12 -1.68 -3.42
N PRO A 47 1.05 -1.68 -2.08
CA PRO A 47 0.31 -2.68 -1.30
C PRO A 47 -1.18 -2.33 -1.20
N LEU A 48 -1.84 -2.11 -2.33
CA LEU A 48 -3.25 -1.75 -2.40
C LEU A 48 -4.10 -2.89 -2.96
N THR A 49 -5.24 -3.11 -2.31
CA THR A 49 -6.24 -4.06 -2.77
C THR A 49 -6.88 -3.60 -4.09
N GLY A 50 -6.95 -4.50 -5.07
CA GLY A 50 -7.56 -4.21 -6.36
C GLY A 50 -7.75 -5.46 -7.21
N GLN A 51 -8.39 -5.29 -8.36
CA GLN A 51 -8.58 -6.37 -9.31
C GLN A 51 -7.24 -6.78 -9.92
N ARG A 52 -6.99 -8.09 -9.99
CA ARG A 52 -5.76 -8.67 -10.58
C ARG A 52 -6.07 -9.48 -11.82
N LEU A 53 -7.28 -10.01 -11.92
CA LEU A 53 -7.71 -10.88 -13.01
C LEU A 53 -8.95 -10.27 -13.68
N ILE A 54 -8.76 -9.72 -14.88
CA ILE A 54 -9.83 -9.14 -15.69
C ILE A 54 -10.16 -10.12 -16.81
N ALA A 55 -11.41 -10.52 -16.97
CA ALA A 55 -11.87 -11.40 -18.03
C ALA A 55 -13.36 -11.22 -18.30
N GLU A 56 -13.79 -11.55 -19.52
CA GLU A 56 -15.20 -11.46 -19.94
C GLU A 56 -16.09 -12.40 -19.13
N ASP A 57 -15.61 -13.63 -18.86
CA ASP A 57 -16.37 -14.64 -18.16
C ASP A 57 -15.48 -15.54 -17.28
N ILE A 58 -16.12 -16.49 -16.59
CA ILE A 58 -15.48 -17.42 -15.65
C ILE A 58 -14.58 -18.44 -16.35
N GLU A 59 -14.94 -18.87 -17.56
CA GLU A 59 -14.17 -19.88 -18.31
C GLU A 59 -12.85 -19.26 -18.81
N VAL A 60 -12.88 -18.01 -19.25
CA VAL A 60 -11.67 -17.25 -19.58
C VAL A 60 -10.77 -17.11 -18.34
N LYS A 61 -11.32 -16.80 -17.17
CA LYS A 61 -10.54 -16.75 -15.91
C LYS A 61 -9.86 -18.09 -15.60
N LYS A 62 -10.60 -19.20 -15.67
CA LYS A 62 -10.06 -20.54 -15.44
C LYS A 62 -8.93 -20.88 -16.42
N ALA A 63 -9.15 -20.58 -17.71
CA ALA A 63 -8.14 -20.82 -18.76
C ALA A 63 -6.87 -20.00 -18.51
N MET A 64 -6.99 -18.74 -18.08
CA MET A 64 -5.85 -17.88 -17.74
C MET A 64 -5.05 -18.44 -16.56
N ILE A 65 -5.71 -18.87 -15.49
CA ILE A 65 -5.03 -19.48 -14.33
C ILE A 65 -4.31 -20.75 -14.75
N LYS A 66 -4.99 -21.62 -15.52
CA LYS A 66 -4.38 -22.86 -16.01
C LYS A 66 -3.17 -22.62 -16.89
N ALA A 67 -3.21 -21.58 -17.73
CA ALA A 67 -2.07 -21.17 -18.55
C ALA A 67 -0.88 -20.73 -17.68
N ILE A 68 -1.12 -19.97 -16.60
CA ILE A 68 -0.08 -19.55 -15.66
C ILE A 68 0.55 -20.77 -14.97
N GLU A 69 -0.26 -21.71 -14.49
CA GLU A 69 0.23 -22.96 -13.87
C GLU A 69 1.10 -23.78 -14.84
N ASN A 70 0.67 -23.91 -16.11
CA ASN A 70 1.42 -24.60 -17.13
C ASN A 70 2.76 -23.91 -17.44
N ILE A 71 2.77 -22.56 -17.54
CA ILE A 71 3.99 -21.78 -17.75
C ILE A 71 4.98 -22.01 -16.60
N LEU A 72 4.49 -21.97 -15.33
CA LEU A 72 5.34 -22.24 -14.18
C LEU A 72 6.03 -23.61 -14.26
N LEU A 73 5.28 -24.64 -14.61
CA LEU A 73 5.80 -26.01 -14.73
C LEU A 73 6.77 -26.16 -15.92
N GLU A 74 6.41 -25.59 -17.07
CA GLU A 74 7.22 -25.67 -18.30
C GLU A 74 8.57 -24.97 -18.13
N TYR A 75 8.57 -23.76 -17.54
CA TYR A 75 9.79 -22.97 -17.35
C TYR A 75 10.47 -23.20 -15.99
N LYS A 76 9.98 -24.17 -15.21
CA LYS A 76 10.51 -24.53 -13.88
C LYS A 76 10.62 -23.32 -12.93
N ILE A 77 9.62 -22.43 -12.99
CA ILE A 77 9.49 -21.29 -12.07
C ILE A 77 8.90 -21.80 -10.76
N SER A 78 9.47 -21.39 -9.62
CA SER A 78 9.13 -21.94 -8.29
C SER A 78 7.69 -21.68 -7.88
N SER A 79 7.18 -20.48 -8.18
CA SER A 79 5.91 -20.01 -7.64
C SER A 79 5.31 -18.83 -8.41
N CYS A 80 4.00 -18.61 -8.21
CA CYS A 80 3.29 -17.40 -8.62
C CYS A 80 2.50 -16.84 -7.44
N HIS A 81 2.60 -15.53 -7.25
CA HIS A 81 1.99 -14.81 -6.14
C HIS A 81 1.06 -13.71 -6.64
N ILE A 82 -0.19 -13.75 -6.21
CA ILE A 82 -1.18 -12.72 -6.48
C ILE A 82 -1.30 -11.87 -5.21
N LEU A 83 -0.79 -10.64 -5.24
CA LEU A 83 -0.73 -9.80 -4.06
C LEU A 83 -1.86 -8.79 -4.05
N PHE A 84 -2.51 -8.67 -2.89
CA PHE A 84 -3.61 -7.75 -2.64
C PHE A 84 -4.74 -7.84 -3.68
N PRO A 85 -5.20 -9.06 -4.06
CA PRO A 85 -6.38 -9.17 -4.91
C PRO A 85 -7.60 -8.60 -4.18
N ASN A 86 -8.61 -8.15 -4.95
CA ASN A 86 -9.91 -7.87 -4.37
C ASN A 86 -10.58 -9.17 -3.89
N LYS A 87 -11.65 -9.05 -3.11
CA LYS A 87 -12.34 -10.21 -2.50
C LYS A 87 -12.79 -11.23 -3.54
N LYS A 88 -13.34 -10.79 -4.68
CA LYS A 88 -13.81 -11.68 -5.75
C LYS A 88 -12.69 -12.48 -6.39
N ASP A 89 -11.57 -11.82 -6.69
CA ASP A 89 -10.40 -12.50 -7.26
C ASP A 89 -9.78 -13.45 -6.23
N HIS A 90 -9.67 -13.02 -4.95
CA HIS A 90 -9.19 -13.88 -3.88
C HIS A 90 -9.99 -15.16 -3.72
N GLU A 91 -11.32 -15.05 -3.64
CA GLU A 91 -12.23 -16.19 -3.54
C GLU A 91 -12.07 -17.13 -4.75
N PHE A 92 -11.96 -16.56 -5.95
CA PHE A 92 -11.77 -17.34 -7.17
C PHE A 92 -10.43 -18.09 -7.21
N PHE A 93 -9.32 -17.49 -6.79
CA PHE A 93 -8.03 -18.18 -6.65
C PHE A 93 -8.09 -19.30 -5.60
N ASN A 94 -8.83 -19.12 -4.51
CA ASN A 94 -9.04 -20.17 -3.52
C ASN A 94 -9.83 -21.37 -4.12
N GLU A 95 -10.89 -21.11 -4.89
CA GLU A 95 -11.66 -22.14 -5.61
C GLU A 95 -10.79 -22.91 -6.61
N MET A 96 -9.79 -22.24 -7.21
CA MET A 96 -8.80 -22.87 -8.09
C MET A 96 -7.71 -23.63 -7.32
N GLY A 97 -7.77 -23.70 -5.99
CA GLY A 97 -6.86 -24.44 -5.13
C GLY A 97 -5.51 -23.76 -4.86
N TRP A 98 -5.42 -22.45 -5.07
CA TRP A 98 -4.24 -21.68 -4.65
C TRP A 98 -4.24 -21.44 -3.14
N LEU A 99 -3.05 -21.44 -2.53
CA LEU A 99 -2.92 -21.16 -1.11
C LEU A 99 -3.32 -19.73 -0.78
N SER A 100 -4.05 -19.55 0.31
CA SER A 100 -4.50 -18.24 0.79
C SER A 100 -3.63 -17.75 1.93
N ARG A 101 -3.24 -16.49 1.90
CA ARG A 101 -2.59 -15.80 3.02
C ARG A 101 -3.37 -14.55 3.37
N LYS A 102 -3.67 -14.36 4.64
CA LYS A 102 -4.31 -13.18 5.20
C LYS A 102 -3.27 -12.21 5.74
N GLY A 103 -3.55 -10.91 5.64
CA GLY A 103 -2.80 -9.84 6.28
C GLY A 103 -3.74 -8.77 6.82
N VAL A 104 -3.21 -7.80 7.56
CA VAL A 104 -3.98 -6.69 8.12
C VAL A 104 -3.35 -5.37 7.69
N GLN A 105 -4.19 -4.45 7.23
CA GLN A 105 -3.84 -3.05 6.98
C GLN A 105 -4.83 -2.13 7.70
N PHE A 106 -4.63 -0.81 7.57
CA PHE A 106 -5.44 0.17 8.28
C PHE A 106 -6.03 1.20 7.31
N LYS A 107 -7.35 1.40 7.41
CA LYS A 107 -8.13 2.31 6.59
C LYS A 107 -8.91 3.26 7.48
N TRP A 108 -8.90 4.54 7.17
CA TRP A 108 -9.77 5.51 7.79
C TRP A 108 -11.06 5.65 6.96
N HIS A 109 -12.18 5.80 7.66
CA HIS A 109 -13.50 5.94 7.07
C HIS A 109 -14.04 7.34 7.36
N ASN A 110 -14.48 8.03 6.31
CA ASN A 110 -15.24 9.25 6.43
C ASN A 110 -16.72 8.88 6.60
N ASP A 111 -17.19 8.90 7.82
CA ASP A 111 -18.59 8.65 8.15
C ASP A 111 -19.47 9.90 7.92
N SER A 112 -19.22 10.62 6.81
CA SER A 112 -19.89 11.85 6.39
C SER A 112 -19.66 13.04 7.30
N TYR A 113 -18.51 13.12 7.94
CA TYR A 113 -18.12 14.27 8.76
C TYR A 113 -18.15 15.56 7.94
N GLN A 114 -18.66 16.64 8.56
CA GLN A 114 -18.65 17.97 7.94
C GLN A 114 -17.36 18.73 8.27
N THR A 115 -16.72 18.40 9.40
CA THR A 115 -15.48 19.02 9.86
C THR A 115 -14.54 17.99 10.49
N PHE A 116 -13.25 18.30 10.48
CA PHE A 116 -12.26 17.48 11.19
C PHE A 116 -12.55 17.42 12.71
N ASN A 117 -13.17 18.48 13.27
CA ASN A 117 -13.54 18.47 14.69
C ASN A 117 -14.67 17.47 14.99
N GLU A 118 -15.65 17.31 14.08
CA GLU A 118 -16.66 16.25 14.22
C GLU A 118 -16.02 14.87 14.24
N PHE A 119 -15.10 14.60 13.30
CA PHE A 119 -14.32 13.36 13.35
C PHE A 119 -13.58 13.20 14.71
N LEU A 120 -12.93 14.24 15.22
CA LEU A 120 -12.26 14.16 16.50
C LEU A 120 -13.20 13.82 17.66
N GLN A 121 -14.48 14.24 17.62
CA GLN A 121 -15.46 13.90 18.65
C GLN A 121 -15.79 12.40 18.72
N THR A 122 -15.62 11.65 17.64
CA THR A 122 -15.82 10.19 17.62
C THR A 122 -14.70 9.42 18.33
N LEU A 123 -13.55 10.06 18.57
CA LEU A 123 -12.40 9.43 19.21
C LEU A 123 -12.48 9.51 20.73
N SER A 124 -11.80 8.58 21.41
CA SER A 124 -11.62 8.68 22.86
C SER A 124 -10.90 9.97 23.25
N HIS A 125 -11.11 10.44 24.48
CA HIS A 125 -10.49 11.66 25.00
C HIS A 125 -8.96 11.66 24.81
N ASN A 126 -8.31 10.53 25.08
CA ASN A 126 -6.85 10.42 24.99
C ASN A 126 -6.35 10.52 23.54
N LYS A 127 -7.01 9.84 22.59
CA LYS A 127 -6.69 9.91 21.16
C LYS A 127 -6.86 11.34 20.65
N ARG A 128 -7.99 11.98 20.95
CA ARG A 128 -8.28 13.37 20.59
C ARG A 128 -7.27 14.36 21.16
N LYS A 129 -6.92 14.22 22.45
CA LYS A 129 -5.90 15.04 23.10
C LYS A 129 -4.55 14.92 22.42
N LYS A 130 -4.13 13.68 22.10
CA LYS A 130 -2.86 13.39 21.41
C LYS A 130 -2.81 14.07 20.05
N ILE A 131 -3.85 13.91 19.22
CA ILE A 131 -3.92 14.54 17.88
C ILE A 131 -3.81 16.07 18.00
N LYS A 132 -4.59 16.69 18.91
CA LYS A 132 -4.54 18.15 19.15
C LYS A 132 -3.14 18.61 19.59
N GLN A 133 -2.46 17.83 20.42
CA GLN A 133 -1.09 18.15 20.87
C GLN A 133 -0.08 18.05 19.71
N GLU A 134 -0.17 17.04 18.87
CA GLU A 134 0.69 16.86 17.70
C GLU A 134 0.50 18.03 16.71
N ARG A 135 -0.74 18.38 16.37
CA ARG A 135 -1.03 19.52 15.50
C ARG A 135 -0.60 20.87 16.10
N ASN A 136 -0.77 21.05 17.41
CA ASN A 136 -0.31 22.27 18.10
C ASN A 136 1.21 22.41 18.09
N LYS A 137 1.98 21.30 18.09
CA LYS A 137 3.44 21.38 17.95
C LYS A 137 3.85 21.94 16.59
N ILE A 138 3.17 21.52 15.51
CA ILE A 138 3.42 22.03 14.15
C ILE A 138 3.16 23.54 14.11
N LYS A 139 2.01 23.99 14.64
CA LYS A 139 1.68 25.43 14.71
C LYS A 139 2.69 26.24 15.53
N ARG A 140 3.15 25.72 16.70
CA ARG A 140 4.14 26.41 17.56
C ARG A 140 5.52 26.52 16.91
N ASN A 141 5.85 25.61 15.98
CA ASN A 141 7.09 25.70 15.20
C ASN A 141 6.94 26.58 13.96
N GLU A 142 5.81 27.27 13.80
CA GLU A 142 5.49 28.16 12.69
C GLU A 142 5.58 27.46 11.33
N ILE A 143 5.26 26.15 11.29
CA ILE A 143 5.25 25.35 10.06
C ILE A 143 3.91 25.58 9.38
N ILE A 144 3.96 26.03 8.12
CA ILE A 144 2.82 26.25 7.25
C ILE A 144 2.63 24.99 6.40
N ILE A 145 1.39 24.49 6.36
CA ILE A 145 1.06 23.32 5.52
C ILE A 145 0.24 23.77 4.33
N LYS A 146 0.67 23.39 3.14
CA LYS A 146 -0.01 23.65 1.86
C LYS A 146 -0.45 22.33 1.23
N ARG A 147 -1.72 22.23 0.88
CA ARG A 147 -2.26 21.13 0.08
C ARG A 147 -2.39 21.61 -1.36
N LYS A 148 -1.81 20.87 -2.29
CA LYS A 148 -1.84 21.14 -3.72
C LYS A 148 -2.48 19.97 -4.45
N HIS A 149 -3.44 20.27 -5.30
CA HIS A 149 -4.24 19.28 -6.02
C HIS A 149 -4.47 19.75 -7.47
N ALA A 150 -4.49 18.82 -8.39
CA ALA A 150 -4.71 19.08 -9.82
C ALA A 150 -3.75 20.17 -10.37
N ASP A 151 -4.31 21.24 -10.95
CA ASP A 151 -3.56 22.32 -11.62
C ASP A 151 -2.74 23.19 -10.65
N ASP A 152 -2.96 23.08 -9.33
CA ASP A 152 -2.14 23.79 -8.34
C ASP A 152 -0.74 23.15 -8.16
N ILE A 153 -0.53 21.92 -8.68
CA ILE A 153 0.74 21.22 -8.57
C ILE A 153 1.67 21.68 -9.69
N SER A 154 2.79 22.28 -9.31
CA SER A 154 3.85 22.68 -10.24
C SER A 154 4.90 21.58 -10.41
N ILE A 155 5.74 21.72 -11.45
CA ILE A 155 6.92 20.87 -11.64
C ILE A 155 7.87 20.99 -10.44
N ASP A 156 8.06 22.21 -9.90
CA ASP A 156 8.90 22.45 -8.73
C ASP A 156 8.40 21.74 -7.48
N ASP A 157 7.09 21.49 -7.36
CA ASP A 157 6.53 20.72 -6.25
C ASP A 157 6.84 19.24 -6.38
N ILE A 158 6.84 18.71 -7.61
CA ILE A 158 7.26 17.34 -7.90
C ILE A 158 8.77 17.19 -7.64
N ASP A 159 9.58 18.17 -8.04
CA ASP A 159 11.04 18.15 -7.81
C ASP A 159 11.36 18.12 -6.32
N PHE A 160 10.73 18.99 -5.55
CA PHE A 160 10.87 19.01 -4.10
C PHE A 160 10.37 17.72 -3.43
N PHE A 161 9.20 17.23 -3.85
CA PHE A 161 8.70 15.95 -3.36
C PHE A 161 9.69 14.82 -3.66
N TYR A 162 10.26 14.77 -4.87
CA TYR A 162 11.22 13.72 -5.25
C TYR A 162 12.51 13.79 -4.41
N GLU A 163 12.96 14.97 -4.05
CA GLU A 163 14.09 15.15 -3.12
C GLU A 163 13.77 14.53 -1.75
N CYS A 164 12.60 14.86 -1.18
CA CYS A 164 12.13 14.26 0.06
C CYS A 164 11.97 12.73 -0.03
N TYR A 165 11.48 12.23 -1.17
CA TYR A 165 11.32 10.81 -1.46
C TYR A 165 12.68 10.10 -1.44
N CYS A 166 13.68 10.63 -2.12
CA CYS A 166 15.04 10.09 -2.13
C CYS A 166 15.67 10.11 -0.74
N GLU A 167 15.47 11.19 0.03
CA GLU A 167 16.00 11.30 1.39
C GLU A 167 15.45 10.19 2.31
N THR A 168 14.17 9.86 2.21
CA THR A 168 13.60 8.76 2.97
C THR A 168 14.30 7.43 2.67
N TYR A 169 14.57 7.14 1.39
CA TYR A 169 15.30 5.92 1.02
C TYR A 169 16.74 5.94 1.51
N ARG A 170 17.40 7.10 1.42
CA ARG A 170 18.79 7.28 1.92
C ARG A 170 18.87 6.98 3.43
N LEU A 171 17.92 7.49 4.22
CA LEU A 171 17.85 7.24 5.66
C LEU A 171 17.61 5.76 6.01
N HIS A 172 16.95 5.02 5.13
CA HIS A 172 16.70 3.59 5.28
C HIS A 172 17.75 2.70 4.58
N HIS A 173 18.89 3.26 4.15
CA HIS A 173 19.96 2.55 3.43
C HIS A 173 19.44 1.76 2.22
N SER A 174 18.48 2.34 1.49
CA SER A 174 17.81 1.73 0.34
C SER A 174 17.84 2.66 -0.88
N THR A 175 17.41 2.16 -2.01
CA THR A 175 17.37 2.92 -3.28
C THR A 175 15.91 3.19 -3.67
N PRO A 176 15.59 4.40 -4.14
CA PRO A 176 14.27 4.73 -4.67
C PRO A 176 13.84 3.78 -5.78
N TYR A 177 12.64 3.20 -5.68
CA TYR A 177 12.11 2.28 -6.70
C TYR A 177 11.61 3.00 -7.94
N LEU A 178 11.13 4.24 -7.79
CA LEU A 178 10.53 5.03 -8.86
C LEU A 178 11.45 6.19 -9.24
N THR A 179 11.52 6.46 -10.53
CA THR A 179 12.31 7.59 -11.08
C THR A 179 11.51 8.90 -11.01
N LYS A 180 12.22 10.04 -11.08
CA LYS A 180 11.56 11.36 -11.13
C LYS A 180 10.62 11.48 -12.33
N SER A 181 10.99 10.91 -13.48
CA SER A 181 10.16 10.91 -14.70
C SER A 181 8.82 10.21 -14.51
N PHE A 182 8.73 9.20 -13.67
CA PHE A 182 7.45 8.57 -13.33
C PHE A 182 6.46 9.59 -12.71
N PHE A 183 6.92 10.42 -11.77
CA PHE A 183 6.08 11.43 -11.13
C PHE A 183 5.71 12.57 -12.08
N TYR A 184 6.59 12.92 -13.01
CA TYR A 184 6.26 13.89 -14.07
C TYR A 184 5.19 13.35 -15.02
N GLU A 185 5.25 12.07 -15.40
CA GLU A 185 4.20 11.46 -16.23
C GLU A 185 2.88 11.36 -15.49
N LEU A 186 2.87 11.11 -14.18
CA LEU A 186 1.64 11.17 -13.39
C LEU A 186 1.04 12.60 -13.39
N LEU A 187 1.87 13.63 -13.17
CA LEU A 187 1.40 15.02 -13.20
C LEU A 187 0.83 15.40 -14.58
N LYS A 188 1.46 14.94 -15.65
CA LYS A 188 1.02 15.21 -17.02
C LYS A 188 -0.25 14.48 -17.42
N THR A 189 -0.40 13.22 -17.01
CA THR A 189 -1.46 12.32 -17.51
C THR A 189 -2.68 12.25 -16.61
N MET A 190 -2.54 12.52 -15.30
CA MET A 190 -3.60 12.37 -14.32
C MET A 190 -3.49 13.38 -13.15
N PRO A 191 -3.31 14.69 -13.41
CA PRO A 191 -3.11 15.70 -12.36
C PRO A 191 -4.27 15.74 -11.37
N ASP A 192 -5.49 15.53 -11.82
CA ASP A 192 -6.72 15.47 -11.02
C ASP A 192 -6.76 14.27 -10.02
N LYS A 193 -5.83 13.35 -10.13
CA LYS A 193 -5.68 12.22 -9.19
C LYS A 193 -4.57 12.45 -8.17
N LEU A 194 -3.87 13.57 -8.21
CA LEU A 194 -2.73 13.83 -7.33
C LEU A 194 -3.09 14.80 -6.21
N LEU A 195 -2.64 14.50 -5.01
CA LEU A 195 -2.63 15.42 -3.87
C LEU A 195 -1.22 15.43 -3.27
N ILE A 196 -0.56 16.58 -3.31
CA ILE A 196 0.73 16.82 -2.66
C ILE A 196 0.53 17.72 -1.46
N ILE A 197 1.06 17.30 -0.32
CA ILE A 197 1.02 18.07 0.92
C ILE A 197 2.44 18.50 1.24
N ILE A 198 2.68 19.81 1.32
CA ILE A 198 4.00 20.40 1.54
C ILE A 198 4.01 21.15 2.86
N ALA A 199 5.04 20.94 3.65
CA ALA A 199 5.35 21.73 4.83
C ALA A 199 6.42 22.77 4.53
N GLU A 200 6.21 24.01 4.94
CA GLU A 200 7.15 25.12 4.81
C GLU A 200 7.44 25.73 6.17
N LYS A 201 8.69 26.16 6.36
CA LYS A 201 9.12 26.94 7.52
C LYS A 201 10.08 28.04 7.05
N ASN A 202 9.82 29.29 7.47
CA ASN A 202 10.63 30.46 7.04
C ASN A 202 10.77 30.52 5.51
N ASP A 203 9.65 30.36 4.79
CA ASP A 203 9.56 30.34 3.32
C ASP A 203 10.38 29.24 2.64
N THR A 204 10.86 28.25 3.40
CA THR A 204 11.60 27.11 2.86
C THR A 204 10.77 25.84 2.97
N LYS A 205 10.64 25.07 1.89
CA LYS A 205 10.00 23.76 1.90
C LYS A 205 10.87 22.77 2.69
N ILE A 206 10.27 22.02 3.64
CA ILE A 206 11.00 21.14 4.56
C ILE A 206 10.55 19.68 4.51
N ALA A 207 9.33 19.40 4.06
CA ALA A 207 8.80 18.05 3.96
C ALA A 207 7.66 17.98 2.94
N SER A 208 7.43 16.78 2.39
CA SER A 208 6.33 16.54 1.46
C SER A 208 5.73 15.15 1.63
N ALA A 209 4.41 15.04 1.40
CA ALA A 209 3.70 13.77 1.29
C ALA A 209 2.94 13.72 -0.04
N PHE A 210 3.03 12.57 -0.73
CA PHE A 210 2.42 12.31 -2.02
C PHE A 210 1.27 11.31 -1.87
N ASN A 211 0.11 11.68 -2.38
CA ASN A 211 -1.11 10.87 -2.30
C ASN A 211 -1.75 10.77 -3.69
N ILE A 212 -2.49 9.68 -3.91
CA ILE A 212 -3.24 9.43 -5.14
C ILE A 212 -4.73 9.29 -4.79
N ILE A 213 -5.60 9.90 -5.59
CA ILE A 213 -7.05 9.80 -5.49
C ILE A 213 -7.53 8.78 -6.51
N GLY A 214 -8.28 7.77 -6.07
CA GLY A 214 -8.84 6.76 -6.95
C GLY A 214 -10.20 6.27 -6.47
N GLY A 215 -11.21 6.35 -7.32
CA GLY A 215 -12.58 6.02 -6.93
C GLY A 215 -13.06 6.88 -5.77
N ASP A 216 -13.47 6.26 -4.69
CA ASP A 216 -13.92 6.89 -3.45
C ASP A 216 -12.84 6.92 -2.34
N SER A 217 -11.57 6.76 -2.71
CA SER A 217 -10.45 6.60 -1.78
C SER A 217 -9.29 7.56 -2.05
N LEU A 218 -8.65 8.02 -0.98
CA LEU A 218 -7.34 8.65 -0.97
C LEU A 218 -6.30 7.62 -0.55
N TYR A 219 -5.20 7.54 -1.30
CA TYR A 219 -4.10 6.60 -1.03
C TYR A 219 -2.82 7.37 -0.69
N GLY A 220 -2.41 7.36 0.57
CA GLY A 220 -1.10 7.86 1.00
C GLY A 220 0.00 6.94 0.48
N ARG A 221 0.93 7.49 -0.31
CA ARG A 221 1.93 6.68 -0.99
C ARG A 221 3.34 6.90 -0.47
N TYR A 222 3.83 8.10 -0.58
CA TYR A 222 5.21 8.42 -0.24
C TYR A 222 5.26 9.68 0.59
N TRP A 223 6.28 9.75 1.43
CA TRP A 223 6.57 10.93 2.20
C TRP A 223 8.08 11.05 2.41
N GLY A 224 8.54 12.25 2.72
CA GLY A 224 9.89 12.49 3.21
C GLY A 224 10.03 13.87 3.79
N ALA A 225 11.10 14.07 4.53
CA ALA A 225 11.42 15.34 5.17
C ALA A 225 12.93 15.59 5.08
N LEU A 226 13.30 16.83 4.75
CA LEU A 226 14.68 17.31 4.80
C LEU A 226 15.06 17.81 6.19
N GLU A 227 14.04 18.19 7.00
CA GLU A 227 14.21 18.58 8.38
C GLU A 227 13.26 17.80 9.30
N PHE A 228 13.76 17.38 10.46
CA PHE A 228 12.96 16.62 11.43
C PHE A 228 12.20 17.53 12.39
N PHE A 229 10.87 17.39 12.42
CA PHE A 229 10.00 17.98 13.43
C PHE A 229 9.06 16.94 14.02
N SER A 230 9.00 16.87 15.36
CA SER A 230 8.11 15.93 16.05
C SER A 230 6.64 16.15 15.68
N GLY A 231 6.01 15.12 15.10
CA GLY A 231 4.62 15.15 14.67
C GLY A 231 4.41 15.54 13.21
N LEU A 232 5.45 16.00 12.48
CA LEU A 232 5.33 16.43 11.10
C LEU A 232 4.87 15.30 10.17
N HIS A 233 5.41 14.10 10.33
CA HIS A 233 4.95 12.91 9.62
C HIS A 233 3.45 12.68 9.78
N PHE A 234 2.93 12.76 11.01
CA PHE A 234 1.52 12.53 11.26
C PHE A 234 0.63 13.64 10.70
N GLU A 235 1.10 14.89 10.75
CA GLU A 235 0.39 16.01 10.16
C GLU A 235 0.23 15.81 8.65
N LEU A 236 1.33 15.56 7.92
CA LEU A 236 1.28 15.43 6.47
C LEU A 236 0.65 14.12 5.99
N CYS A 237 1.01 13.00 6.63
CA CYS A 237 0.62 11.68 6.15
C CYS A 237 -0.76 11.24 6.62
N TYR A 238 -1.36 11.88 7.64
CA TYR A 238 -2.68 11.49 8.16
C TYR A 238 -3.63 12.66 8.29
N TYR A 239 -3.34 13.68 9.11
CA TYR A 239 -4.34 14.70 9.44
C TYR A 239 -4.75 15.53 8.24
N GLN A 240 -3.82 15.94 7.42
CA GLN A 240 -4.09 16.70 6.20
C GLN A 240 -4.85 15.86 5.16
N GLY A 241 -4.54 14.57 5.04
CA GLY A 241 -5.29 13.65 4.18
C GLY A 241 -6.71 13.42 4.68
N GLN A 242 -6.93 13.28 5.99
CA GLN A 242 -8.25 13.14 6.59
C GLN A 242 -9.10 14.41 6.39
N GLU A 243 -8.52 15.61 6.61
CA GLU A 243 -9.21 16.89 6.33
C GLU A 243 -9.58 17.00 4.84
N PHE A 244 -8.66 16.68 3.95
CA PHE A 244 -8.92 16.68 2.52
C PHE A 244 -10.06 15.72 2.15
N CYS A 245 -10.09 14.52 2.71
CA CYS A 245 -11.18 13.56 2.50
C CYS A 245 -12.52 14.08 2.99
N ILE A 246 -12.57 14.76 4.14
CA ILE A 246 -13.80 15.38 4.67
C ILE A 246 -14.31 16.47 3.72
N GLU A 247 -13.45 17.41 3.36
CA GLU A 247 -13.77 18.54 2.48
C GLU A 247 -14.27 18.11 1.09
N ASN A 248 -13.67 17.03 0.54
CA ASN A 248 -13.97 16.53 -0.80
C ASN A 248 -14.92 15.31 -0.80
N LYS A 249 -15.51 14.96 0.36
CA LYS A 249 -16.43 13.82 0.52
C LYS A 249 -15.86 12.49 0.04
N ILE A 250 -14.53 12.32 0.12
CA ILE A 250 -13.85 11.07 -0.14
C ILE A 250 -14.13 10.11 1.02
N LYS A 251 -14.57 8.91 0.70
CA LYS A 251 -15.10 7.96 1.68
C LYS A 251 -14.03 7.24 2.49
N TYR A 252 -12.91 6.93 1.86
CA TYR A 252 -11.84 6.14 2.48
C TYR A 252 -10.50 6.83 2.38
N PHE A 253 -9.64 6.56 3.36
CA PHE A 253 -8.23 6.94 3.29
C PHE A 253 -7.35 5.77 3.74
N GLU A 254 -6.47 5.31 2.85
CA GLU A 254 -5.47 4.29 3.11
C GLU A 254 -4.09 4.94 3.28
N GLY A 255 -3.61 4.96 4.51
CA GLY A 255 -2.37 5.65 4.88
C GLY A 255 -1.10 4.78 4.76
N GLY A 256 -1.03 3.84 3.81
CA GLY A 256 0.09 2.90 3.61
C GLY A 256 -0.04 1.59 4.40
N ALA A 257 0.87 0.62 4.16
CA ALA A 257 0.72 -0.76 4.60
C ALA A 257 0.92 -0.98 6.11
N GLN A 258 1.81 -0.25 6.78
CA GLN A 258 2.25 -0.56 8.15
C GLN A 258 1.82 0.49 9.17
N GLY A 259 1.79 0.10 10.43
CA GLY A 259 1.79 0.98 11.59
C GLY A 259 0.51 1.01 12.43
N GLU A 260 0.53 0.34 13.56
CA GLU A 260 -0.52 0.39 14.59
C GLU A 260 -0.76 1.81 15.14
N HIS A 261 0.23 2.71 15.02
CA HIS A 261 0.08 4.11 15.36
C HIS A 261 -1.09 4.80 14.64
N LYS A 262 -1.58 4.22 13.54
CA LYS A 262 -2.78 4.65 12.80
C LYS A 262 -4.06 4.48 13.61
N LEU A 263 -4.15 3.44 14.47
CA LEU A 263 -5.29 3.23 15.37
C LEU A 263 -5.52 4.42 16.30
N ALA A 264 -4.43 5.03 16.79
CA ALA A 264 -4.51 6.23 17.60
C ALA A 264 -5.03 7.45 16.83
N ARG A 265 -5.11 7.39 15.52
CA ARG A 265 -5.54 8.44 14.59
C ARG A 265 -6.84 8.10 13.86
N GLY A 266 -7.60 7.13 14.40
CA GLY A 266 -8.94 6.77 13.95
C GLY A 266 -8.99 5.88 12.71
N PHE A 267 -7.86 5.33 12.26
CA PHE A 267 -7.88 4.26 11.26
C PHE A 267 -8.39 2.97 11.90
N LYS A 268 -9.07 2.14 11.14
CA LYS A 268 -9.59 0.84 11.54
C LYS A 268 -8.85 -0.27 10.79
N PRO A 269 -8.61 -1.43 11.42
CA PRO A 269 -8.03 -2.57 10.72
C PRO A 269 -8.98 -3.09 9.65
N PHE A 270 -8.41 -3.64 8.57
CA PHE A 270 -9.14 -4.39 7.56
C PHE A 270 -8.26 -5.49 6.99
N ASP A 271 -8.91 -6.58 6.57
CA ASP A 271 -8.23 -7.74 6.03
C ASP A 271 -7.73 -7.48 4.61
N THR A 272 -6.50 -7.91 4.35
CA THR A 272 -5.92 -8.00 3.02
C THR A 272 -5.54 -9.44 2.72
N TYR A 273 -5.45 -9.79 1.45
CA TYR A 273 -5.21 -11.16 1.03
C TYR A 273 -4.08 -11.24 0.01
N SER A 274 -3.47 -12.40 -0.07
CA SER A 274 -2.66 -12.82 -1.20
C SER A 274 -2.93 -14.29 -1.50
N ASN A 275 -2.72 -14.69 -2.76
CA ASN A 275 -2.87 -16.07 -3.18
C ASN A 275 -1.57 -16.57 -3.79
N HIS A 276 -1.23 -17.83 -3.55
CA HIS A 276 0.06 -18.39 -3.86
C HIS A 276 -0.07 -19.75 -4.51
N PHE A 277 0.53 -19.92 -5.68
CA PHE A 277 0.76 -21.21 -6.30
C PHE A 277 2.23 -21.58 -6.14
N ILE A 278 2.49 -22.73 -5.56
CA ILE A 278 3.83 -23.29 -5.37
C ILE A 278 3.94 -24.53 -6.25
N ALA A 279 4.91 -24.53 -7.16
CA ALA A 279 5.04 -25.59 -8.18
C ALA A 279 5.44 -26.95 -7.59
N GLN A 280 6.29 -26.97 -6.55
CA GLN A 280 6.77 -28.17 -5.90
C GLN A 280 5.87 -28.57 -4.74
N LEU A 281 5.32 -29.79 -4.76
CA LEU A 281 4.33 -30.27 -3.81
C LEU A 281 4.83 -30.27 -2.36
N ASP A 282 6.05 -30.74 -2.10
CA ASP A 282 6.60 -30.80 -0.74
C ASP A 282 6.68 -29.41 -0.09
N PHE A 283 7.12 -28.40 -0.84
CA PHE A 283 7.13 -27.01 -0.37
C PHE A 283 5.72 -26.41 -0.26
N ARG A 284 4.83 -26.78 -1.16
CA ARG A 284 3.43 -26.36 -1.09
C ARG A 284 2.76 -26.82 0.19
N ASP A 285 2.96 -28.09 0.59
CA ASP A 285 2.38 -28.65 1.81
C ASP A 285 3.01 -27.99 3.07
N ALA A 286 4.33 -27.80 3.08
CA ALA A 286 5.00 -27.10 4.17
C ALA A 286 4.52 -25.64 4.32
N ILE A 287 4.38 -24.90 3.21
CA ILE A 287 3.88 -23.54 3.20
C ILE A 287 2.41 -23.50 3.61
N SER A 288 1.59 -24.46 3.17
CA SER A 288 0.19 -24.56 3.59
C SER A 288 0.04 -24.67 5.10
N ASN A 289 0.85 -25.55 5.73
CA ASN A 289 0.87 -25.71 7.19
C ASN A 289 1.31 -24.41 7.89
N PHE A 290 2.37 -23.76 7.41
CA PHE A 290 2.83 -22.48 7.92
C PHE A 290 1.72 -21.40 7.85
N LEU A 291 0.99 -21.32 6.73
CA LEU A 291 -0.09 -20.34 6.54
C LEU A 291 -1.29 -20.60 7.46
N ASN A 292 -1.60 -21.85 7.78
CA ASN A 292 -2.65 -22.19 8.75
C ASN A 292 -2.27 -21.73 10.17
N ASP A 293 -1.02 -21.90 10.58
CA ASP A 293 -0.52 -21.43 11.86
C ASP A 293 -0.48 -19.89 11.92
N GLU A 294 -0.06 -19.25 10.82
CA GLU A 294 -0.03 -17.79 10.69
C GLU A 294 -1.44 -17.19 10.75
N LEU A 295 -2.42 -17.81 10.11
CA LEU A 295 -3.82 -17.38 10.10
C LEU A 295 -4.40 -17.30 11.51
N SER A 296 -4.11 -18.29 12.35
CA SER A 296 -4.56 -18.31 13.75
C SER A 296 -4.04 -17.09 14.52
N ARG A 297 -2.73 -16.80 14.39
CA ARG A 297 -2.09 -15.65 15.02
C ARG A 297 -2.61 -14.30 14.49
N ILE A 298 -2.87 -14.21 13.18
CA ILE A 298 -3.43 -12.99 12.58
C ILE A 298 -4.86 -12.74 13.05
N ASN A 299 -5.67 -13.79 13.22
CA ASN A 299 -7.02 -13.65 13.73
C ASN A 299 -7.04 -13.20 15.21
N GLU A 300 -6.15 -13.73 16.05
CA GLU A 300 -5.95 -13.26 17.43
C GLU A 300 -5.58 -11.78 17.43
N TYR A 301 -4.55 -11.40 16.68
CA TYR A 301 -4.11 -10.02 16.53
C TYR A 301 -5.24 -9.07 16.05
N SER A 302 -6.03 -9.50 15.06
CA SER A 302 -7.15 -8.69 14.55
C SER A 302 -8.24 -8.48 15.60
N ASN A 303 -8.44 -9.43 16.51
CA ASN A 303 -9.42 -9.33 17.58
C ASN A 303 -8.97 -8.44 18.74
N GLU A 304 -7.67 -8.22 18.90
CA GLU A 304 -7.07 -7.34 19.92
C GLU A 304 -7.05 -5.85 19.49
N LEU A 305 -7.19 -5.56 18.20
CA LEU A 305 -7.16 -4.21 17.62
C LEU A 305 -8.52 -3.48 17.72
#